data_c0da70f129bf110dc00d177136961d9e
#
_entry.id   c0da70f129bf110dc00d177136961d9e
#
_cell.length_a   1.000
_cell.length_b   1.000
_cell.length_c   1.000
_cell.angle_alpha   90.00
_cell.angle_beta   90.00
_cell.angle_gamma   90.00
#
_symmetry.space_group_name_H-M   'P 1'
#
loop_
_entity.id
_entity.type
_entity.pdbx_description
1 polymer ?
#
loop_
_entity_poly.entity_id
_entity_poly.type
_entity_poly.pdbx_seq_one_letter_code
_entity_poly.pdbx_strand_id
1 'polypeptide(L)'
;MTPDAVLKLIHDTRFLVLDFDGTLVDSNPIKLKAFEKCFEGYPQFEAIMAYCQNNHHTPRKTKFRHVFENILKKPYLPETEKKLLEQYAAHTTKQVICAPEIPGATLFLEKFARARETALLSSTPHEILLHILEERKMRHYFKTIQGAPVHKASWLKQFKAEKNCKPAEVLFIGDSEEDARSAEEAGISFIQIGPAFADFNALFIP
;
A
#
# COMPACT_ATOMS: atom_id res chain seq x y z
N MET A 1 -10.23 17.10 -4.96
CA MET A 1 -11.32 16.59 -5.84
C MET A 1 -12.59 16.59 -5.00
N THR A 2 -13.76 16.98 -5.55
CA THR A 2 -15.02 16.91 -4.79
C THR A 2 -15.51 15.46 -4.70
N PRO A 3 -16.29 15.09 -3.65
CA PRO A 3 -16.87 13.75 -3.55
C PRO A 3 -17.66 13.32 -4.79
N ASP A 4 -18.45 14.22 -5.37
CA ASP A 4 -19.21 13.94 -6.60
C ASP A 4 -18.31 13.62 -7.79
N ALA A 5 -17.21 14.35 -7.95
CA ALA A 5 -16.23 14.07 -9.00
C ALA A 5 -15.55 12.71 -8.82
N VAL A 6 -15.27 12.33 -7.57
CA VAL A 6 -14.74 11.00 -7.22
C VAL A 6 -15.76 9.91 -7.51
N LEU A 7 -17.02 10.10 -7.08
CA LEU A 7 -18.11 9.14 -7.37
C LEU A 7 -18.31 8.96 -8.87
N LYS A 8 -18.32 10.05 -9.64
CA LYS A 8 -18.43 9.97 -11.10
C LYS A 8 -17.27 9.16 -11.68
N LEU A 9 -16.04 9.44 -11.30
CA LEU A 9 -14.87 8.70 -11.76
C LEU A 9 -14.99 7.21 -11.44
N ILE A 10 -15.41 6.86 -10.20
CA ILE A 10 -15.65 5.48 -9.80
C ILE A 10 -16.77 4.85 -10.67
N HIS A 11 -17.85 5.57 -10.96
CA HIS A 11 -18.95 5.05 -11.77
C HIS A 11 -18.56 4.78 -13.22
N ASP A 12 -17.68 5.59 -13.79
CA ASP A 12 -17.22 5.46 -15.17
C ASP A 12 -16.16 4.34 -15.33
N THR A 13 -15.68 3.78 -14.23
CA THR A 13 -14.59 2.80 -14.17
C THR A 13 -15.11 1.36 -14.14
N ARG A 14 -14.47 0.45 -14.88
CA ARG A 14 -14.74 -1.00 -14.87
C ARG A 14 -13.87 -1.76 -13.86
N PHE A 15 -12.64 -1.29 -13.67
CA PHE A 15 -11.62 -1.95 -12.86
C PHE A 15 -11.15 -1.01 -11.76
N LEU A 16 -11.28 -1.45 -10.51
CA LEU A 16 -10.74 -0.76 -9.35
C LEU A 16 -9.47 -1.47 -8.90
N VAL A 17 -8.37 -0.77 -8.86
CA VAL A 17 -7.14 -1.22 -8.22
C VAL A 17 -6.97 -0.43 -6.93
N LEU A 18 -6.69 -1.10 -5.82
CA LEU A 18 -6.49 -0.46 -4.53
C LEU A 18 -5.13 -0.82 -3.96
N ASP A 19 -4.45 0.13 -3.34
CA ASP A 19 -3.39 -0.19 -2.41
C ASP A 19 -3.98 -0.66 -1.07
N PHE A 20 -3.16 -1.19 -0.18
CA PHE A 20 -3.59 -1.76 1.09
C PHE A 20 -3.24 -0.85 2.27
N ASP A 21 -1.96 -0.58 2.45
CA ASP A 21 -1.40 0.08 3.63
C ASP A 21 -1.54 1.61 3.54
N GLY A 22 -2.26 2.22 4.47
CA GLY A 22 -2.60 3.65 4.42
C GLY A 22 -3.77 3.98 3.49
N THR A 23 -4.26 2.99 2.74
CA THR A 23 -5.40 3.13 1.82
C THR A 23 -6.64 2.42 2.35
N LEU A 24 -6.56 1.15 2.67
CA LEU A 24 -7.66 0.38 3.25
C LEU A 24 -7.50 0.20 4.76
N VAL A 25 -6.28 0.14 5.24
CA VAL A 25 -5.93 -0.11 6.65
C VAL A 25 -4.93 0.94 7.11
N ASP A 26 -5.16 1.53 8.28
CA ASP A 26 -4.25 2.48 8.91
C ASP A 26 -3.06 1.76 9.56
N SER A 27 -2.16 1.26 8.71
CA SER A 27 -1.01 0.47 9.09
C SER A 27 0.33 1.23 9.03
N ASN A 28 0.36 2.43 8.48
CA ASN A 28 1.58 3.20 8.33
C ASN A 28 2.28 3.51 9.67
N PRO A 29 1.57 3.89 10.76
CA PRO A 29 2.19 4.08 12.07
C PRO A 29 2.80 2.78 12.64
N ILE A 30 2.16 1.64 12.40
CA ILE A 30 2.63 0.32 12.84
C ILE A 30 3.94 -0.03 12.13
N LYS A 31 4.01 0.22 10.83
CA LYS A 31 5.19 -0.02 10.01
C LYS A 31 6.37 0.84 10.45
N LEU A 32 6.13 2.11 10.78
CA LEU A 32 7.17 3.00 11.30
C LEU A 32 7.71 2.50 12.64
N LYS A 33 6.82 2.13 13.56
CA LYS A 33 7.20 1.59 14.87
C LYS A 33 7.99 0.27 14.76
N ALA A 34 7.75 -0.53 13.74
CA ALA A 34 8.54 -1.73 13.50
C ALA A 34 9.98 -1.40 13.07
N PHE A 35 10.20 -0.32 12.32
CA PHE A 35 11.55 0.18 12.05
C PHE A 35 12.25 0.67 13.33
N GLU A 36 11.53 1.38 14.22
CA GLU A 36 12.07 1.75 15.55
C GLU A 36 12.61 0.51 16.26
N LYS A 37 11.79 -0.54 16.35
CA LYS A 37 12.18 -1.79 17.03
C LYS A 37 13.35 -2.53 16.37
N CYS A 38 13.50 -2.44 15.05
CA CYS A 38 14.64 -3.03 14.35
C CYS A 38 15.96 -2.29 14.61
N PHE A 39 15.90 -1.01 14.97
CA PHE A 39 17.08 -0.16 15.10
C PHE A 39 17.27 0.44 16.50
N GLU A 40 16.44 0.05 17.46
CA GLU A 40 16.59 0.44 18.86
C GLU A 40 18.00 0.11 19.38
N GLY A 41 18.67 1.09 19.98
CA GLY A 41 20.04 0.94 20.50
C GLY A 41 21.17 1.21 19.50
N TYR A 42 20.86 1.52 18.23
CA TYR A 42 21.89 1.96 17.30
C TYR A 42 22.27 3.43 17.58
N PRO A 43 23.58 3.79 17.58
CA PRO A 43 24.02 5.18 17.83
C PRO A 43 23.42 6.20 16.81
N GLN A 44 23.11 5.75 15.59
CA GLN A 44 22.55 6.58 14.51
C GLN A 44 21.01 6.54 14.47
N PHE A 45 20.36 6.13 15.56
CA PHE A 45 18.91 5.91 15.60
C PHE A 45 18.08 7.08 15.04
N GLU A 46 18.37 8.31 15.47
CA GLU A 46 17.66 9.52 14.98
C GLU A 46 17.76 9.70 13.47
N ALA A 47 18.96 9.53 12.91
CA ALA A 47 19.17 9.65 11.46
C ALA A 47 18.44 8.52 10.69
N ILE A 48 18.42 7.31 11.25
CA ILE A 48 17.70 6.17 10.68
C ILE A 48 16.20 6.44 10.67
N MET A 49 15.65 6.93 11.78
CA MET A 49 14.21 7.19 11.89
C MET A 49 13.78 8.36 11.00
N ALA A 50 14.56 9.43 10.93
CA ALA A 50 14.32 10.53 10.00
C ALA A 50 14.28 10.05 8.54
N TYR A 51 15.20 9.18 8.14
CA TYR A 51 15.18 8.57 6.82
C TYR A 51 13.93 7.70 6.60
N CYS A 52 13.58 6.85 7.57
CA CYS A 52 12.41 5.96 7.47
C CYS A 52 11.09 6.73 7.36
N GLN A 53 10.96 7.85 8.08
CA GLN A 53 9.79 8.74 8.04
C GLN A 53 9.67 9.44 6.69
N ASN A 54 10.75 10.03 6.19
CA ASN A 54 10.76 10.76 4.92
C ASN A 54 10.61 9.84 3.70
N ASN A 55 10.78 8.53 3.87
CA ASN A 55 10.69 7.53 2.81
C ASN A 55 9.69 6.42 3.16
N HIS A 56 8.55 6.77 3.77
CA HIS A 56 7.60 5.78 4.32
C HIS A 56 7.08 4.79 3.25
N HIS A 57 6.89 5.21 2.01
CA HIS A 57 6.43 4.39 0.89
C HIS A 57 7.53 3.52 0.24
N THR A 58 8.82 3.80 0.51
CA THR A 58 9.91 2.98 -0.04
C THR A 58 9.86 1.54 0.51
N PRO A 59 10.03 0.50 -0.34
CA PRO A 59 10.02 -0.89 0.09
C PRO A 59 10.99 -1.17 1.24
N ARG A 60 10.55 -2.00 2.21
CA ARG A 60 11.32 -2.26 3.44
C ARG A 60 12.75 -2.76 3.20
N LYS A 61 12.95 -3.63 2.21
CA LYS A 61 14.29 -4.12 1.85
C LYS A 61 15.21 -3.01 1.39
N THR A 62 14.70 -2.10 0.57
CA THR A 62 15.44 -0.93 0.09
C THR A 62 15.80 0.00 1.25
N LYS A 63 14.87 0.22 2.19
CA LYS A 63 15.16 1.01 3.40
C LYS A 63 16.25 0.36 4.26
N PHE A 64 16.16 -0.94 4.55
CA PHE A 64 17.17 -1.63 5.32
C PHE A 64 18.55 -1.55 4.65
N ARG A 65 18.62 -1.78 3.34
CA ARG A 65 19.85 -1.65 2.58
C ARG A 65 20.43 -0.24 2.68
N HIS A 66 19.62 0.79 2.45
CA HIS A 66 20.06 2.17 2.56
C HIS A 66 20.59 2.51 3.95
N VAL A 67 19.89 2.08 5.00
CA VAL A 67 20.32 2.29 6.39
C VAL A 67 21.71 1.69 6.61
N PHE A 68 21.92 0.45 6.23
CA PHE A 68 23.20 -0.22 6.42
C PHE A 68 24.32 0.42 5.61
N GLU A 69 24.13 0.60 4.30
CA GLU A 69 25.17 1.08 3.39
C GLU A 69 25.45 2.58 3.54
N ASN A 70 24.39 3.41 3.72
CA ASN A 70 24.50 4.86 3.67
C ASN A 70 24.53 5.56 5.04
N ILE A 71 23.84 5.03 6.05
CA ILE A 71 23.80 5.64 7.39
C ILE A 71 24.82 4.95 8.33
N LEU A 72 24.77 3.63 8.43
CA LEU A 72 25.64 2.87 9.31
C LEU A 72 27.03 2.64 8.72
N LYS A 73 27.21 2.82 7.41
CA LYS A 73 28.47 2.54 6.66
C LYS A 73 28.97 1.11 6.89
N LYS A 74 28.04 0.15 6.90
CA LYS A 74 28.30 -1.28 7.10
C LYS A 74 27.81 -2.08 5.90
N PRO A 75 28.41 -3.25 5.59
CA PRO A 75 27.92 -4.12 4.53
C PRO A 75 26.52 -4.66 4.87
N TYR A 76 25.64 -4.67 3.88
CA TYR A 76 24.30 -5.25 3.99
C TYR A 76 24.31 -6.69 3.48
N LEU A 77 24.53 -7.64 4.40
CA LEU A 77 24.68 -9.05 4.08
C LEU A 77 23.33 -9.77 4.02
N PRO A 78 23.18 -10.87 3.24
CA PRO A 78 21.95 -11.65 3.17
C PRO A 78 21.40 -12.11 4.54
N GLU A 79 22.27 -12.48 5.46
CA GLU A 79 21.89 -12.87 6.81
C GLU A 79 21.31 -11.72 7.62
N THR A 80 21.90 -10.53 7.47
CA THR A 80 21.38 -9.29 8.08
C THR A 80 20.01 -8.95 7.50
N GLU A 81 19.85 -9.05 6.19
CA GLU A 81 18.55 -8.84 5.53
C GLU A 81 17.50 -9.79 6.09
N LYS A 82 17.79 -11.08 6.13
CA LYS A 82 16.88 -12.10 6.63
C LYS A 82 16.43 -11.80 8.07
N LYS A 83 17.39 -11.55 8.96
CA LYS A 83 17.11 -11.23 10.37
C LYS A 83 16.22 -9.99 10.54
N LEU A 84 16.51 -8.91 9.82
CA LEU A 84 15.73 -7.68 9.88
C LEU A 84 14.31 -7.86 9.32
N LEU A 85 14.15 -8.63 8.24
CA LEU A 85 12.84 -8.93 7.68
C LEU A 85 12.00 -9.77 8.63
N GLU A 86 12.59 -10.75 9.32
CA GLU A 86 11.92 -11.58 10.32
C GLU A 86 11.51 -10.72 11.54
N GLN A 87 12.41 -9.90 12.06
CA GLN A 87 12.11 -8.97 13.16
C GLN A 87 10.98 -8.00 12.78
N TYR A 88 11.06 -7.39 11.60
CA TYR A 88 10.04 -6.48 11.12
C TYR A 88 8.68 -7.18 10.97
N ALA A 89 8.64 -8.37 10.39
CA ALA A 89 7.41 -9.13 10.23
C ALA A 89 6.80 -9.51 11.59
N ALA A 90 7.62 -9.92 12.56
CA ALA A 90 7.17 -10.23 13.92
C ALA A 90 6.49 -9.03 14.60
N HIS A 91 6.97 -7.80 14.33
CA HIS A 91 6.39 -6.58 14.90
C HIS A 91 5.19 -6.04 14.11
N THR A 92 5.01 -6.42 12.84
CA THR A 92 3.96 -5.82 12.00
C THR A 92 2.76 -6.71 11.77
N THR A 93 2.94 -7.97 11.41
CA THR A 93 1.86 -8.80 10.86
C THR A 93 0.64 -8.85 11.76
N LYS A 94 0.80 -9.23 13.02
CA LYS A 94 -0.32 -9.30 13.98
C LYS A 94 -0.97 -7.94 14.24
N GLN A 95 -0.17 -6.88 14.31
CA GLN A 95 -0.68 -5.53 14.55
C GLN A 95 -1.46 -4.99 13.35
N VAL A 96 -1.00 -5.26 12.12
CA VAL A 96 -1.72 -4.88 10.89
C VAL A 96 -3.02 -5.66 10.75
N ILE A 97 -3.06 -6.93 11.15
CA ILE A 97 -4.33 -7.69 11.23
C ILE A 97 -5.35 -6.98 12.13
N CYS A 98 -4.93 -6.41 13.25
CA CYS A 98 -5.79 -5.74 14.21
C CYS A 98 -5.91 -4.22 14.00
N ALA A 99 -5.19 -3.64 13.05
CA ALA A 99 -5.21 -2.20 12.81
C ALA A 99 -6.61 -1.71 12.40
N PRO A 100 -6.99 -0.48 12.75
CA PRO A 100 -8.23 0.11 12.26
C PRO A 100 -8.21 0.20 10.73
N GLU A 101 -9.37 0.11 10.11
CA GLU A 101 -9.49 0.45 8.69
C GLU A 101 -9.45 1.96 8.48
N ILE A 102 -9.09 2.38 7.28
CA ILE A 102 -9.33 3.76 6.84
C ILE A 102 -10.86 3.97 6.83
N PRO A 103 -11.37 5.05 7.42
CA PRO A 103 -12.80 5.23 7.61
C PRO A 103 -13.60 5.03 6.31
N GLY A 104 -14.60 4.14 6.37
CA GLY A 104 -15.45 3.80 5.23
C GLY A 104 -14.87 2.81 4.22
N ALA A 105 -13.66 2.27 4.44
CA ALA A 105 -13.03 1.34 3.49
C ALA A 105 -13.86 0.07 3.24
N THR A 106 -14.35 -0.57 4.30
CA THR A 106 -15.22 -1.76 4.16
C THR A 106 -16.51 -1.42 3.44
N LEU A 107 -17.17 -0.32 3.79
CA LEU A 107 -18.40 0.13 3.13
C LEU A 107 -18.16 0.41 1.62
N PHE A 108 -17.02 1.01 1.30
CA PHE A 108 -16.61 1.22 -0.08
C PHE A 108 -16.46 -0.09 -0.84
N LEU A 109 -15.76 -1.06 -0.26
CA LEU A 109 -15.57 -2.38 -0.87
C LEU A 109 -16.91 -3.12 -1.06
N GLU A 110 -17.79 -3.11 -0.06
CA GLU A 110 -19.12 -3.71 -0.14
C GLU A 110 -19.97 -3.10 -1.27
N LYS A 111 -19.92 -1.79 -1.42
CA LYS A 111 -20.72 -1.08 -2.43
C LYS A 111 -20.16 -1.24 -3.84
N PHE A 112 -18.85 -1.13 -4.00
CA PHE A 112 -18.24 -1.01 -5.33
C PHE A 112 -17.56 -2.28 -5.83
N ALA A 113 -17.00 -3.15 -4.95
CA ALA A 113 -16.35 -4.38 -5.38
C ALA A 113 -17.31 -5.44 -5.94
N ARG A 114 -18.59 -5.39 -5.57
CA ARG A 114 -19.61 -6.28 -6.14
C ARG A 114 -19.99 -5.93 -7.58
N ALA A 115 -19.92 -4.65 -7.92
CA ALA A 115 -20.32 -4.13 -9.23
C ALA A 115 -19.17 -4.03 -10.23
N ARG A 116 -17.92 -4.19 -9.75
CA ARG A 116 -16.69 -4.00 -10.55
C ARG A 116 -15.67 -5.08 -10.25
N GLU A 117 -14.79 -5.33 -11.19
CA GLU A 117 -13.63 -6.17 -10.94
C GLU A 117 -12.61 -5.38 -10.12
N THR A 118 -12.34 -5.85 -8.90
CA THR A 118 -11.41 -5.22 -7.97
C THR A 118 -10.11 -6.00 -7.87
N ALA A 119 -8.99 -5.28 -7.88
CA ALA A 119 -7.66 -5.82 -7.63
C ALA A 119 -7.00 -5.11 -6.46
N LEU A 120 -6.14 -5.82 -5.74
CA LEU A 120 -5.30 -5.26 -4.69
C LEU A 120 -3.84 -5.31 -5.14
N LEU A 121 -3.13 -4.18 -4.98
CA LEU A 121 -1.74 -4.02 -5.39
C LEU A 121 -0.94 -3.36 -4.27
N SER A 122 -0.10 -4.12 -3.56
CA SER A 122 0.60 -3.64 -2.37
C SER A 122 2.09 -3.95 -2.39
N SER A 123 2.89 -3.09 -1.76
CA SER A 123 4.31 -3.32 -1.47
C SER A 123 4.55 -4.24 -0.27
N THR A 124 3.52 -4.73 0.39
CA THR A 124 3.61 -5.80 1.39
C THR A 124 3.90 -7.13 0.70
N PRO A 125 4.83 -7.99 1.21
CA PRO A 125 5.11 -9.30 0.61
C PRO A 125 3.86 -10.12 0.40
N HIS A 126 3.78 -10.79 -0.77
CA HIS A 126 2.54 -11.43 -1.25
C HIS A 126 1.93 -12.40 -0.24
N GLU A 127 2.72 -13.34 0.31
CA GLU A 127 2.23 -14.33 1.27
C GLU A 127 1.75 -13.69 2.59
N ILE A 128 2.46 -12.63 3.05
CA ILE A 128 2.05 -11.88 4.25
C ILE A 128 0.74 -11.13 3.97
N LEU A 129 0.61 -10.52 2.80
CA LEU A 129 -0.60 -9.83 2.39
C LEU A 129 -1.80 -10.77 2.35
N LEU A 130 -1.65 -11.96 1.74
CA LEU A 130 -2.70 -12.97 1.69
C LEU A 130 -3.14 -13.37 3.10
N HIS A 131 -2.19 -13.68 3.98
CA HIS A 131 -2.50 -14.02 5.38
C HIS A 131 -3.26 -12.90 6.10
N ILE A 132 -2.82 -11.65 5.96
CA ILE A 132 -3.51 -10.50 6.56
C ILE A 132 -4.94 -10.37 6.03
N LEU A 133 -5.15 -10.53 4.73
CA LEU A 133 -6.46 -10.42 4.10
C LEU A 133 -7.43 -11.52 4.56
N GLU A 134 -6.95 -12.76 4.73
CA GLU A 134 -7.75 -13.86 5.27
C GLU A 134 -8.18 -13.58 6.72
N GLU A 135 -7.24 -13.22 7.59
CA GLU A 135 -7.51 -12.90 8.99
C GLU A 135 -8.47 -11.71 9.15
N ARG A 136 -8.37 -10.71 8.27
CA ARG A 136 -9.27 -9.55 8.24
C ARG A 136 -10.57 -9.82 7.50
N LYS A 137 -10.77 -11.00 6.92
CA LYS A 137 -11.93 -11.37 6.10
C LYS A 137 -12.17 -10.45 4.91
N MET A 138 -11.09 -9.89 4.35
CA MET A 138 -11.14 -8.96 3.22
C MET A 138 -10.82 -9.62 1.88
N ARG A 139 -10.31 -10.87 1.89
CA ARG A 139 -9.84 -11.58 0.69
C ARG A 139 -10.88 -11.65 -0.43
N HIS A 140 -12.13 -11.83 -0.06
CA HIS A 140 -13.25 -12.06 -0.99
C HIS A 140 -13.64 -10.83 -1.82
N TYR A 141 -13.19 -9.62 -1.46
CA TYR A 141 -13.44 -8.41 -2.25
C TYR A 141 -12.58 -8.33 -3.53
N PHE A 142 -11.50 -9.10 -3.62
CA PHE A 142 -10.51 -8.95 -4.68
C PHE A 142 -10.44 -10.18 -5.57
N LYS A 143 -10.61 -9.98 -6.90
CA LYS A 143 -10.37 -11.02 -7.91
C LYS A 143 -8.89 -11.27 -8.12
N THR A 144 -8.08 -10.20 -8.07
CA THR A 144 -6.64 -10.26 -8.26
C THR A 144 -5.96 -9.62 -7.06
N ILE A 145 -4.95 -10.27 -6.51
CA ILE A 145 -4.13 -9.75 -5.43
C ILE A 145 -2.68 -9.86 -5.83
N GLN A 146 -1.96 -8.75 -5.73
CA GLN A 146 -0.54 -8.69 -5.98
C GLN A 146 0.18 -7.99 -4.83
N GLY A 147 1.03 -8.74 -4.14
CA GLY A 147 1.98 -8.23 -3.18
C GLY A 147 3.41 -8.25 -3.73
N ALA A 148 4.35 -7.69 -2.96
CA ALA A 148 5.77 -7.69 -3.34
C ALA A 148 6.35 -9.14 -3.45
N PRO A 149 7.37 -9.34 -4.32
CA PRO A 149 8.05 -8.31 -5.09
C PRO A 149 7.22 -7.87 -6.30
N VAL A 150 6.98 -6.56 -6.42
CA VAL A 150 6.24 -5.98 -7.53
C VAL A 150 6.71 -4.55 -7.81
N HIS A 151 6.79 -4.18 -9.07
CA HIS A 151 6.90 -2.80 -9.49
C HIS A 151 5.51 -2.33 -9.94
N LYS A 152 4.87 -1.45 -9.16
CA LYS A 152 3.47 -1.09 -9.31
C LYS A 152 3.13 -0.59 -10.72
N ALA A 153 3.93 0.31 -11.27
CA ALA A 153 3.71 0.84 -12.62
C ALA A 153 3.74 -0.25 -13.70
N SER A 154 4.70 -1.18 -13.63
CA SER A 154 4.82 -2.29 -14.57
C SER A 154 3.62 -3.23 -14.46
N TRP A 155 3.20 -3.54 -13.24
CA TRP A 155 2.04 -4.38 -13.00
C TRP A 155 0.75 -3.73 -13.53
N LEU A 156 0.54 -2.44 -13.30
CA LEU A 156 -0.62 -1.69 -13.82
C LEU A 156 -0.67 -1.67 -15.35
N LYS A 157 0.49 -1.51 -16.01
CA LYS A 157 0.59 -1.61 -17.48
C LYS A 157 0.20 -3.00 -17.98
N GLN A 158 0.73 -4.05 -17.33
CA GLN A 158 0.41 -5.44 -17.65
C GLN A 158 -1.07 -5.75 -17.40
N PHE A 159 -1.62 -5.33 -16.26
CA PHE A 159 -3.04 -5.50 -15.92
C PHE A 159 -3.96 -4.92 -17.00
N LYS A 160 -3.69 -3.70 -17.46
CA LYS A 160 -4.45 -3.10 -18.57
C LYS A 160 -4.38 -3.94 -19.85
N ALA A 161 -3.21 -4.43 -20.20
CA ALA A 161 -3.01 -5.24 -21.39
C ALA A 161 -3.77 -6.57 -21.30
N GLU A 162 -3.69 -7.27 -20.18
CA GLU A 162 -4.39 -8.54 -19.92
C GLU A 162 -5.91 -8.37 -19.91
N LYS A 163 -6.42 -7.25 -19.37
CA LYS A 163 -7.87 -6.92 -19.38
C LYS A 163 -8.37 -6.34 -20.69
N ASN A 164 -7.47 -6.08 -21.63
CA ASN A 164 -7.78 -5.43 -22.90
C ASN A 164 -8.68 -4.19 -22.72
N CYS A 165 -8.32 -3.33 -21.77
CA CYS A 165 -9.12 -2.18 -21.37
C CYS A 165 -8.42 -0.85 -21.69
N LYS A 166 -9.25 0.19 -21.83
CA LYS A 166 -8.76 1.57 -22.05
C LYS A 166 -8.23 2.14 -20.72
N PRO A 167 -7.28 3.08 -20.77
CA PRO A 167 -6.76 3.74 -19.55
C PRO A 167 -7.85 4.31 -18.65
N ALA A 168 -8.87 4.95 -19.22
CA ALA A 168 -9.98 5.54 -18.46
C ALA A 168 -10.90 4.51 -17.79
N GLU A 169 -10.78 3.21 -18.12
CA GLU A 169 -11.57 2.14 -17.50
C GLU A 169 -10.92 1.58 -16.23
N VAL A 170 -9.70 2.04 -15.90
CA VAL A 170 -8.97 1.62 -14.71
C VAL A 170 -8.76 2.81 -13.78
N LEU A 171 -9.14 2.63 -12.52
CA LEU A 171 -8.90 3.60 -11.45
C LEU A 171 -8.00 2.95 -10.40
N PHE A 172 -6.88 3.59 -10.08
CA PHE A 172 -6.04 3.22 -8.96
C PHE A 172 -6.30 4.15 -7.78
N ILE A 173 -6.48 3.59 -6.59
CA ILE A 173 -6.68 4.33 -5.34
C ILE A 173 -5.54 3.94 -4.40
N GLY A 174 -4.78 4.92 -3.91
CA GLY A 174 -3.64 4.73 -3.04
C GLY A 174 -3.41 5.95 -2.15
N ASP A 175 -2.51 5.87 -1.18
CA ASP A 175 -2.19 6.97 -0.25
C ASP A 175 -0.86 7.67 -0.57
N SER A 176 0.00 7.05 -1.37
CA SER A 176 1.38 7.48 -1.52
C SER A 176 1.68 8.19 -2.85
N GLU A 177 2.76 8.99 -2.86
CA GLU A 177 3.31 9.56 -4.10
C GLU A 177 3.84 8.48 -5.06
N GLU A 178 4.27 7.32 -4.54
CA GLU A 178 4.67 6.19 -5.37
C GLU A 178 3.48 5.63 -6.15
N ASP A 179 2.30 5.57 -5.52
CA ASP A 179 1.07 5.16 -6.18
C ASP A 179 0.68 6.14 -7.27
N ALA A 180 0.71 7.44 -6.96
CA ALA A 180 0.42 8.50 -7.94
C ALA A 180 1.34 8.41 -9.16
N ARG A 181 2.66 8.29 -8.95
CA ARG A 181 3.65 8.11 -10.03
C ARG A 181 3.41 6.84 -10.82
N SER A 182 3.09 5.73 -10.12
CA SER A 182 2.81 4.46 -10.78
C SER A 182 1.57 4.51 -11.67
N ALA A 183 0.52 5.23 -11.25
CA ALA A 183 -0.66 5.47 -12.05
C ALA A 183 -0.37 6.36 -13.26
N GLU A 184 0.39 7.44 -13.07
CA GLU A 184 0.82 8.33 -14.13
C GLU A 184 1.65 7.59 -15.19
N GLU A 185 2.66 6.83 -14.78
CA GLU A 185 3.46 6.00 -15.69
C GLU A 185 2.63 4.93 -16.44
N ALA A 186 1.59 4.40 -15.79
CA ALA A 186 0.66 3.49 -16.43
C ALA A 186 -0.38 4.18 -17.29
N GLY A 187 -0.52 5.52 -17.21
CA GLY A 187 -1.47 6.34 -17.92
C GLY A 187 -2.92 6.05 -17.50
N ILE A 188 -3.18 5.79 -16.21
CA ILE A 188 -4.51 5.50 -15.66
C ILE A 188 -4.95 6.58 -14.68
N SER A 189 -6.26 6.60 -14.38
CA SER A 189 -6.80 7.51 -13.36
C SER A 189 -6.33 7.14 -11.96
N PHE A 190 -6.11 8.16 -11.11
CA PHE A 190 -5.66 7.99 -9.73
C PHE A 190 -6.48 8.85 -8.76
N ILE A 191 -6.77 8.29 -7.60
CA ILE A 191 -7.30 9.01 -6.43
C ILE A 191 -6.35 8.77 -5.26
N GLN A 192 -5.89 9.87 -4.66
CA GLN A 192 -5.07 9.81 -3.47
C GLN A 192 -5.93 9.94 -2.20
N ILE A 193 -5.86 8.95 -1.32
CA ILE A 193 -6.36 9.02 0.06
C ILE A 193 -5.39 9.87 0.88
N GLY A 194 -5.90 10.84 1.61
CA GLY A 194 -5.11 11.78 2.41
C GLY A 194 -5.59 13.23 2.25
N PRO A 195 -4.71 14.23 2.13
CA PRO A 195 -5.09 15.65 2.19
C PRO A 195 -6.13 16.11 1.18
N ALA A 196 -6.18 15.47 -0.01
CA ALA A 196 -7.11 15.84 -1.07
C ALA A 196 -8.45 15.09 -1.00
N PHE A 197 -8.46 13.92 -0.40
CA PHE A 197 -9.61 13.05 -0.20
C PHE A 197 -9.37 12.25 1.09
N ALA A 198 -9.90 12.75 2.20
CA ALA A 198 -9.50 12.33 3.55
C ALA A 198 -9.71 10.83 3.80
N ASP A 199 -10.87 10.29 3.42
CA ASP A 199 -11.26 8.90 3.60
C ASP A 199 -12.48 8.54 2.74
N PHE A 200 -12.86 7.26 2.77
CA PHE A 200 -13.99 6.77 1.98
C PHE A 200 -15.35 7.22 2.51
N ASN A 201 -15.48 7.64 3.78
CA ASN A 201 -16.74 8.14 4.31
C ASN A 201 -17.22 9.37 3.54
N ALA A 202 -16.30 10.19 3.04
CA ALA A 202 -16.66 11.36 2.24
C ALA A 202 -17.53 11.04 1.00
N LEU A 203 -17.55 9.77 0.55
CA LEU A 203 -18.38 9.30 -0.56
C LEU A 203 -19.82 8.94 -0.15
N PHE A 204 -20.10 8.90 1.15
CA PHE A 204 -21.37 8.42 1.70
C PHE A 204 -22.09 9.46 2.55
N ILE A 205 -21.45 10.58 2.85
CA ILE A 205 -22.04 11.70 3.56
C ILE A 205 -22.74 12.58 2.52
N PRO A 206 -24.06 12.83 2.66
CA PRO A 206 -24.79 13.68 1.74
C PRO A 206 -24.39 15.16 1.84
#